data_cdacb09d68dcf2d3d2af15e95c6ec485
#
_entry.id   cdacb09d68dcf2d3d2af15e95c6ec485
#
_cell.length_a   1.000
_cell.length_b   1.000
_cell.length_c   1.000
_cell.angle_alpha   90.00
_cell.angle_beta   90.00
_cell.angle_gamma   90.00
#
_symmetry.space_group_name_H-M   'P 1'
#
loop_
_entity.id
_entity.type
_entity.pdbx_description
1 polymer ?
#
loop_
_entity_poly.entity_id
_entity_poly.type
_entity_poly.pdbx_seq_one_letter_code
_entity_poly.pdbx_strand_id
1 'polypeptide(L)'
;MDIFNPDHDLCLANGSASFVPPATARQFGQDCSAIMEYVLPDVSPHKVWGWDRIVLGRLLKSGADPSQLPSEAYLDTVRELSHRRYALSCREYVFSKIGNPGFLCDIAPYEAMTMDSIISTVNEYADALLKAPWSGSGKGIRKVRPDSWTASDRGWCAKMLDRQGSVMVERRQKVALDFSLQFRMTADRLLFEGFAIFETQGCAYNANLLASNGHILGLLSAYSETKDILRVRDLVGEYLETAFLGRYRGVLGVDMFFSEEGLLAPCIEINVRNNMGMVSRLVYDRLASEYTGGFCTGASGASGASGASGAGASVCAGTSGRSGAGLSAGFPDGQLKMRVLNASSPEQLRSSLAGARTILAGGGPDALHAVAIF
;
A
#
# COMPACT_ATOMS: atom_id res chain seq x y z
N MET A 1 -7.38 8.25 -19.54
CA MET A 1 -6.11 8.87 -19.07
C MET A 1 -5.73 8.21 -17.75
N ASP A 2 -4.46 7.81 -17.61
CA ASP A 2 -3.98 7.18 -16.38
C ASP A 2 -3.16 8.20 -15.58
N ILE A 3 -3.37 8.25 -14.26
CA ILE A 3 -2.73 9.24 -13.39
C ILE A 3 -2.04 8.56 -12.22
N PHE A 4 -0.72 8.60 -12.21
CA PHE A 4 0.08 8.29 -11.03
C PHE A 4 0.23 9.55 -10.18
N ASN A 5 -0.47 9.60 -9.03
CA ASN A 5 -0.44 10.70 -8.06
C ASN A 5 0.11 10.21 -6.71
N PRO A 6 1.44 10.04 -6.56
CA PRO A 6 2.07 9.56 -5.32
C PRO A 6 1.92 10.56 -4.15
N ASP A 7 1.45 11.75 -4.42
CA ASP A 7 1.09 12.83 -3.49
C ASP A 7 -0.34 12.73 -2.93
N HIS A 8 -1.09 11.70 -3.28
CA HIS A 8 -2.48 11.49 -2.88
C HIS A 8 -2.74 11.77 -1.38
N ASP A 9 -1.95 11.18 -0.49
CA ASP A 9 -2.13 11.37 0.96
C ASP A 9 -1.93 12.83 1.39
N LEU A 10 -1.06 13.60 0.70
CA LEU A 10 -0.90 15.05 0.94
C LEU A 10 -2.12 15.84 0.43
N CYS A 11 -2.72 15.40 -0.69
CA CYS A 11 -3.95 15.98 -1.21
C CYS A 11 -5.11 15.75 -0.25
N LEU A 12 -5.24 14.54 0.30
CA LEU A 12 -6.24 14.22 1.34
C LEU A 12 -6.01 15.03 2.62
N ALA A 13 -4.77 15.15 3.08
CA ALA A 13 -4.41 15.94 4.26
C ALA A 13 -4.80 17.41 4.11
N ASN A 14 -4.63 17.98 2.91
CA ASN A 14 -4.99 19.38 2.63
C ASN A 14 -6.50 19.54 2.37
N GLY A 15 -7.12 18.63 1.62
CA GLY A 15 -8.56 18.62 1.32
C GLY A 15 -9.03 19.64 0.27
N SER A 16 -8.18 20.57 -0.17
CA SER A 16 -8.55 21.63 -1.14
C SER A 16 -8.30 21.18 -2.58
N ALA A 17 -9.23 21.49 -3.48
CA ALA A 17 -9.08 21.31 -4.92
C ALA A 17 -8.00 22.24 -5.54
N SER A 18 -7.61 23.31 -4.83
CA SER A 18 -6.56 24.25 -5.25
C SER A 18 -5.19 23.93 -4.68
N PHE A 19 -5.05 22.84 -3.94
CA PHE A 19 -3.74 22.44 -3.41
C PHE A 19 -2.75 22.13 -4.53
N VAL A 20 -1.54 22.67 -4.39
CA VAL A 20 -0.44 22.40 -5.32
C VAL A 20 0.56 21.46 -4.62
N PRO A 21 0.64 20.19 -5.04
CA PRO A 21 1.60 19.25 -4.47
C PRO A 21 3.05 19.70 -4.65
N PRO A 22 3.97 19.27 -3.79
CA PRO A 22 5.40 19.56 -3.93
C PRO A 22 5.95 19.18 -5.30
N ALA A 23 6.88 19.97 -5.84
CA ALA A 23 7.47 19.74 -7.16
C ALA A 23 8.10 18.32 -7.27
N THR A 24 8.79 17.87 -6.20
CA THR A 24 9.40 16.53 -6.13
C THR A 24 8.37 15.42 -6.24
N ALA A 25 7.19 15.55 -5.61
CA ALA A 25 6.13 14.54 -5.72
C ALA A 25 5.51 14.53 -7.12
N ARG A 26 5.34 15.69 -7.75
CA ARG A 26 4.87 15.79 -9.14
C ARG A 26 5.87 15.19 -10.13
N GLN A 27 7.17 15.43 -9.92
CA GLN A 27 8.24 14.84 -10.72
C GLN A 27 8.24 13.32 -10.61
N PHE A 28 8.12 12.78 -9.38
CA PHE A 28 7.99 11.34 -9.16
C PHE A 28 6.77 10.75 -9.92
N GLY A 29 5.63 11.45 -9.85
CA GLY A 29 4.42 11.05 -10.58
C GLY A 29 4.62 11.02 -12.11
N GLN A 30 5.41 11.94 -12.66
CA GLN A 30 5.75 11.98 -14.09
C GLN A 30 6.75 10.90 -14.45
N ASP A 31 7.87 10.81 -13.74
CA ASP A 31 8.95 9.86 -14.01
C ASP A 31 8.45 8.42 -13.97
N CYS A 32 7.62 8.07 -12.98
CA CYS A 32 7.17 6.71 -12.74
C CYS A 32 5.74 6.43 -13.24
N SER A 33 5.18 7.24 -14.14
CA SER A 33 3.81 7.07 -14.65
C SER A 33 3.53 5.71 -15.28
N ALA A 34 4.54 5.03 -15.85
CA ALA A 34 4.41 3.69 -16.42
C ALA A 34 3.99 2.62 -15.38
N ILE A 35 4.16 2.88 -14.06
CA ILE A 35 3.67 1.99 -13.01
C ILE A 35 2.15 1.75 -13.07
N MET A 36 1.41 2.67 -13.72
CA MET A 36 -0.03 2.57 -13.92
C MET A 36 -0.46 1.37 -14.78
N GLU A 37 0.48 0.73 -15.47
CA GLU A 37 0.23 -0.56 -16.14
C GLU A 37 -0.20 -1.64 -15.14
N TYR A 38 0.33 -1.57 -13.92
CA TYR A 38 0.06 -2.49 -12.80
C TYR A 38 -1.05 -1.99 -11.86
N VAL A 39 -1.81 -0.97 -12.24
CA VAL A 39 -2.92 -0.45 -11.44
C VAL A 39 -4.24 -0.97 -11.99
N LEU A 40 -5.09 -1.45 -11.08
CA LEU A 40 -6.43 -1.93 -11.41
C LEU A 40 -7.41 -0.74 -11.48
N PRO A 41 -8.34 -0.72 -12.46
CA PRO A 41 -9.44 0.24 -12.47
C PRO A 41 -10.41 -0.05 -11.31
N ASP A 42 -11.09 0.99 -10.83
CA ASP A 42 -12.04 0.89 -9.73
C ASP A 42 -13.43 1.46 -10.07
N VAL A 43 -13.72 2.71 -9.70
CA VAL A 43 -15.01 3.37 -9.89
C VAL A 43 -15.14 4.08 -11.24
N SER A 44 -14.08 4.12 -12.05
CA SER A 44 -14.00 4.85 -13.31
C SER A 44 -13.21 4.03 -14.34
N PRO A 45 -13.42 4.25 -15.65
CA PRO A 45 -12.54 3.69 -16.68
C PRO A 45 -11.12 4.27 -16.65
N HIS A 46 -10.93 5.39 -15.97
CA HIS A 46 -9.62 6.00 -15.78
C HIS A 46 -8.87 5.30 -14.63
N LYS A 47 -7.63 4.89 -14.89
CA LYS A 47 -6.77 4.37 -13.83
C LYS A 47 -6.15 5.53 -13.07
N VAL A 48 -6.35 5.57 -11.76
CA VAL A 48 -5.70 6.53 -10.87
C VAL A 48 -5.06 5.80 -9.70
N TRP A 49 -3.98 6.37 -9.19
CA TRP A 49 -3.31 5.81 -8.01
C TRP A 49 -4.18 5.96 -6.76
N GLY A 50 -4.77 7.13 -6.58
CA GLY A 50 -5.74 7.41 -5.54
C GLY A 50 -6.66 8.56 -5.93
N TRP A 51 -7.95 8.46 -5.58
CA TRP A 51 -8.97 9.45 -5.88
C TRP A 51 -8.92 10.62 -4.91
N ASP A 52 -8.68 11.82 -5.42
CA ASP A 52 -8.74 13.09 -4.69
C ASP A 52 -9.24 14.22 -5.58
N ARG A 53 -9.50 15.39 -5.00
CA ARG A 53 -10.01 16.57 -5.72
C ARG A 53 -9.07 17.10 -6.80
N ILE A 54 -7.75 16.91 -6.63
CA ILE A 54 -6.76 17.35 -7.62
C ILE A 54 -6.83 16.48 -8.86
N VAL A 55 -6.90 15.15 -8.67
CA VAL A 55 -7.06 14.17 -9.75
C VAL A 55 -8.37 14.40 -10.50
N LEU A 56 -9.49 14.56 -9.77
CA LEU A 56 -10.78 14.88 -10.38
C LEU A 56 -10.69 16.15 -11.26
N GLY A 57 -10.13 17.23 -10.72
CA GLY A 57 -9.94 18.49 -11.45
C GLY A 57 -9.04 18.35 -12.68
N ARG A 58 -8.00 17.51 -12.63
CA ARG A 58 -7.12 17.20 -13.78
C ARG A 58 -7.87 16.47 -14.89
N LEU A 59 -8.66 15.45 -14.54
CA LEU A 59 -9.45 14.67 -15.51
C LEU A 59 -10.51 15.54 -16.18
N LEU A 60 -11.24 16.35 -15.42
CA LEU A 60 -12.23 17.30 -15.98
C LEU A 60 -11.58 18.31 -16.94
N LYS A 61 -10.43 18.88 -16.58
CA LYS A 61 -9.68 19.80 -17.45
C LYS A 61 -9.15 19.13 -18.72
N SER A 62 -8.90 17.81 -18.69
CA SER A 62 -8.47 17.04 -19.86
C SER A 62 -9.65 16.59 -20.75
N GLY A 63 -10.89 16.96 -20.41
CA GLY A 63 -12.08 16.63 -21.19
C GLY A 63 -12.70 15.27 -20.87
N ALA A 64 -12.38 14.68 -19.71
CA ALA A 64 -13.04 13.45 -19.27
C ALA A 64 -14.54 13.69 -19.03
N ASP A 65 -15.37 12.71 -19.40
CA ASP A 65 -16.82 12.76 -19.19
C ASP A 65 -17.15 12.75 -17.69
N PRO A 66 -17.80 13.80 -17.15
CA PRO A 66 -18.13 13.88 -15.73
C PRO A 66 -19.01 12.70 -15.24
N SER A 67 -19.82 12.09 -16.10
CA SER A 67 -20.67 10.95 -15.75
C SER A 67 -19.88 9.67 -15.45
N GLN A 68 -18.61 9.60 -15.87
CA GLN A 68 -17.71 8.48 -15.65
C GLN A 68 -16.73 8.73 -14.50
N LEU A 69 -16.87 9.86 -13.81
CA LEU A 69 -15.98 10.25 -12.71
C LEU A 69 -16.71 10.14 -11.36
N PRO A 70 -15.98 9.88 -10.28
CA PRO A 70 -16.56 9.86 -8.93
C PRO A 70 -17.10 11.24 -8.53
N SER A 71 -18.16 11.24 -7.73
CA SER A 71 -18.74 12.47 -7.18
C SER A 71 -17.83 13.08 -6.08
N GLU A 72 -18.00 14.37 -5.79
CA GLU A 72 -17.36 15.03 -4.64
C GLU A 72 -17.66 14.32 -3.31
N ALA A 73 -18.90 13.84 -3.12
CA ALA A 73 -19.27 13.07 -1.94
C ALA A 73 -18.48 11.75 -1.81
N TYR A 74 -18.18 11.09 -2.94
CA TYR A 74 -17.31 9.92 -2.93
C TYR A 74 -15.88 10.29 -2.53
N LEU A 75 -15.34 11.42 -3.00
CA LEU A 75 -14.01 11.89 -2.60
C LEU A 75 -13.95 12.25 -1.11
N ASP A 76 -15.03 12.80 -0.54
CA ASP A 76 -15.13 13.03 0.90
C ASP A 76 -15.12 11.72 1.67
N THR A 77 -15.82 10.70 1.16
CA THR A 77 -15.79 9.35 1.74
C THR A 77 -14.39 8.73 1.67
N VAL A 78 -13.69 8.83 0.53
CA VAL A 78 -12.30 8.36 0.40
C VAL A 78 -11.39 9.05 1.43
N ARG A 79 -11.52 10.38 1.56
CA ARG A 79 -10.75 11.15 2.55
C ARG A 79 -11.07 10.70 3.98
N GLU A 80 -12.34 10.52 4.32
CA GLU A 80 -12.77 10.05 5.63
C GLU A 80 -12.18 8.67 5.95
N LEU A 81 -12.36 7.68 5.05
CA LEU A 81 -11.91 6.31 5.23
C LEU A 81 -10.37 6.19 5.28
N SER A 82 -9.65 7.14 4.68
CA SER A 82 -8.19 7.22 4.75
C SER A 82 -7.65 7.79 6.05
N HIS A 83 -8.51 8.23 6.97
CA HIS A 83 -8.08 8.72 8.28
C HIS A 83 -7.59 7.56 9.14
N ARG A 84 -6.45 7.73 9.82
CA ARG A 84 -5.82 6.68 10.66
C ARG A 84 -6.71 6.14 11.78
N ARG A 85 -7.80 6.82 12.16
CA ARG A 85 -8.79 6.29 13.11
C ARG A 85 -9.42 4.98 12.65
N TYR A 86 -9.53 4.76 11.33
CA TYR A 86 -10.04 3.49 10.80
C TYR A 86 -9.07 2.33 11.04
N ALA A 87 -7.76 2.60 11.01
CA ALA A 87 -6.76 1.61 11.40
C ALA A 87 -6.83 1.30 12.91
N LEU A 88 -7.03 2.35 13.75
CA LEU A 88 -7.28 2.17 15.19
C LEU A 88 -8.51 1.30 15.42
N SER A 89 -9.65 1.64 14.83
CA SER A 89 -10.89 0.86 14.99
C SER A 89 -10.78 -0.56 14.45
N CYS A 90 -10.07 -0.78 13.33
CA CYS A 90 -9.77 -2.12 12.81
C CYS A 90 -8.97 -2.94 13.83
N ARG A 91 -7.94 -2.34 14.40
CA ARG A 91 -7.13 -2.98 15.43
C ARG A 91 -7.95 -3.33 16.67
N GLU A 92 -8.76 -2.40 17.18
CA GLU A 92 -9.67 -2.64 18.31
C GLU A 92 -10.63 -3.80 18.02
N TYR A 93 -11.16 -3.88 16.79
CA TYR A 93 -11.99 -4.99 16.34
C TYR A 93 -11.23 -6.32 16.44
N VAL A 94 -10.00 -6.40 15.89
CA VAL A 94 -9.17 -7.62 15.96
C VAL A 94 -8.94 -8.04 17.42
N PHE A 95 -8.54 -7.10 18.29
CA PHE A 95 -8.32 -7.40 19.71
C PHE A 95 -9.61 -7.84 20.42
N SER A 96 -10.75 -7.24 20.11
CA SER A 96 -12.05 -7.62 20.70
C SER A 96 -12.46 -9.05 20.35
N LYS A 97 -12.07 -9.57 19.18
CA LYS A 97 -12.42 -10.91 18.70
C LYS A 97 -11.42 -11.99 19.12
N ILE A 98 -10.17 -11.63 19.28
CA ILE A 98 -9.11 -12.58 19.65
C ILE A 98 -8.93 -12.63 21.18
N GLY A 99 -9.21 -11.52 21.87
CA GLY A 99 -8.82 -11.31 23.26
C GLY A 99 -7.39 -10.79 23.33
N ASN A 100 -6.69 -11.10 24.43
CA ASN A 100 -5.29 -10.75 24.62
C ASN A 100 -4.41 -12.02 24.55
N PRO A 101 -4.22 -12.62 23.37
CA PRO A 101 -3.30 -13.73 23.21
C PRO A 101 -1.88 -13.18 23.23
N GLY A 102 -0.95 -13.92 23.79
CA GLY A 102 0.45 -13.51 23.91
C GLY A 102 1.20 -13.29 22.60
N PHE A 103 0.55 -13.41 21.41
CA PHE A 103 1.16 -13.19 20.11
C PHE A 103 0.85 -11.80 19.48
N LEU A 104 -0.08 -11.02 20.07
CA LEU A 104 -0.39 -9.67 19.56
C LEU A 104 0.43 -8.59 20.26
N CYS A 105 0.94 -7.64 19.48
CA CYS A 105 1.65 -6.46 19.94
C CYS A 105 0.69 -5.33 20.22
N ASP A 106 0.62 -4.86 21.45
CA ASP A 106 -0.17 -3.68 21.81
C ASP A 106 0.63 -2.39 21.67
N ILE A 107 0.46 -1.70 20.53
CA ILE A 107 1.01 -0.37 20.29
C ILE A 107 0.17 0.74 20.95
N ALA A 108 -0.95 0.39 21.57
CA ALA A 108 -1.87 1.28 22.28
C ALA A 108 -2.13 2.61 21.52
N PRO A 109 -2.67 2.58 20.27
CA PRO A 109 -2.87 3.79 19.51
C PRO A 109 -3.97 4.65 20.14
N TYR A 110 -3.74 5.96 20.19
CA TYR A 110 -4.66 6.95 20.75
C TYR A 110 -4.79 8.15 19.82
N GLU A 111 -6.03 8.59 19.54
CA GLU A 111 -6.29 9.82 18.79
C GLU A 111 -6.40 11.00 19.75
N ALA A 112 -5.37 11.81 19.84
CA ALA A 112 -5.31 12.98 20.71
C ALA A 112 -5.81 14.24 19.98
N MET A 113 -6.76 14.96 20.59
CA MET A 113 -7.39 16.16 20.03
C MET A 113 -6.91 17.46 20.67
N THR A 114 -6.04 17.37 21.68
CA THR A 114 -5.47 18.54 22.39
C THR A 114 -3.98 18.32 22.64
N MET A 115 -3.25 19.43 22.82
CA MET A 115 -1.82 19.35 23.17
C MET A 115 -1.61 18.63 24.50
N ASP A 116 -2.48 18.88 25.49
CA ASP A 116 -2.36 18.26 26.81
C ASP A 116 -2.56 16.74 26.73
N SER A 117 -3.52 16.27 25.92
CA SER A 117 -3.70 14.83 25.71
C SER A 117 -2.51 14.18 24.98
N ILE A 118 -1.89 14.88 24.01
CA ILE A 118 -0.67 14.39 23.37
C ILE A 118 0.45 14.25 24.42
N ILE A 119 0.71 15.29 25.21
CA ILE A 119 1.78 15.30 26.21
C ILE A 119 1.54 14.20 27.27
N SER A 120 0.31 14.08 27.77
CA SER A 120 -0.06 13.06 28.76
C SER A 120 0.22 11.64 28.23
N THR A 121 -0.21 11.35 27.00
CA THR A 121 -0.03 10.03 26.38
C THR A 121 1.44 9.73 26.10
N VAL A 122 2.24 10.73 25.64
CA VAL A 122 3.67 10.56 25.45
C VAL A 122 4.39 10.27 26.78
N ASN A 123 3.98 10.94 27.86
CA ASN A 123 4.53 10.67 29.20
C ASN A 123 4.23 9.25 29.68
N GLU A 124 3.02 8.75 29.39
CA GLU A 124 2.61 7.39 29.72
C GLU A 124 3.40 6.35 28.93
N TYR A 125 3.62 6.59 27.62
CA TYR A 125 4.28 5.59 26.76
C TYR A 125 5.81 5.59 26.86
N ALA A 126 6.41 6.63 27.38
CA ALA A 126 7.86 6.83 27.54
C ALA A 126 8.67 6.86 26.21
N ASP A 127 8.26 6.15 25.18
CA ASP A 127 8.79 6.23 23.79
C ASP A 127 7.59 6.13 22.83
N ALA A 128 7.29 7.19 22.09
CA ALA A 128 6.10 7.33 21.31
C ALA A 128 6.37 7.71 19.85
N LEU A 129 5.45 7.30 18.97
CA LEU A 129 5.31 7.81 17.61
C LEU A 129 4.12 8.75 17.56
N LEU A 130 4.33 9.96 17.07
CA LEU A 130 3.26 10.88 16.68
C LEU A 130 3.06 10.76 15.18
N LYS A 131 1.81 10.54 14.76
CA LYS A 131 1.47 10.41 13.34
C LYS A 131 0.37 11.41 12.97
N ALA A 132 0.52 12.09 11.83
CA ALA A 132 -0.55 12.90 11.26
C ALA A 132 -1.73 11.99 10.86
N PRO A 133 -3.00 12.41 11.06
CA PRO A 133 -4.20 11.66 10.66
C PRO A 133 -4.21 11.23 9.19
N TRP A 134 -3.76 12.11 8.30
CA TRP A 134 -3.52 11.84 6.88
C TRP A 134 -2.05 12.09 6.56
N SER A 135 -1.33 11.07 6.22
CA SER A 135 0.05 11.16 5.74
C SER A 135 0.45 9.85 5.07
N GLY A 136 1.39 9.91 4.15
CA GLY A 136 1.95 8.76 3.47
C GLY A 136 3.47 8.78 3.45
N SER A 137 4.06 7.62 3.14
CA SER A 137 5.51 7.46 2.92
C SER A 137 6.38 7.95 4.09
N GLY A 138 5.90 7.80 5.34
CA GLY A 138 6.64 8.16 6.54
C GLY A 138 6.82 9.66 6.83
N LYS A 139 6.33 10.55 5.96
CA LYS A 139 6.56 12.01 6.08
C LYS A 139 5.79 12.68 7.23
N GLY A 140 4.73 12.07 7.71
CA GLY A 140 3.88 12.57 8.80
C GLY A 140 4.15 11.91 10.15
N ILE A 141 5.38 11.40 10.39
CA ILE A 141 5.74 10.67 11.61
C ILE A 141 6.83 11.40 12.37
N ARG A 142 6.68 11.48 13.71
CA ARG A 142 7.70 11.97 14.62
C ARG A 142 7.93 10.99 15.75
N LYS A 143 9.19 10.83 16.15
CA LYS A 143 9.61 10.03 17.30
C LYS A 143 9.83 10.97 18.46
N VAL A 144 9.15 10.76 19.58
CA VAL A 144 9.25 11.63 20.76
C VAL A 144 9.34 10.82 22.04
N ARG A 145 10.01 11.41 23.02
CA ARG A 145 10.10 10.92 24.40
C ARG A 145 9.83 12.08 25.36
N PRO A 146 9.39 11.83 26.61
CA PRO A 146 9.14 12.89 27.58
C PRO A 146 10.29 13.86 27.76
N ASP A 147 11.54 13.35 27.78
CA ASP A 147 12.78 14.09 27.98
C ASP A 147 13.33 14.78 26.72
N SER A 148 12.77 14.51 25.54
CA SER A 148 13.28 14.95 24.24
C SER A 148 12.31 15.83 23.43
N TRP A 149 11.27 16.39 24.05
CA TRP A 149 10.34 17.30 23.41
C TRP A 149 11.02 18.59 22.95
N THR A 150 11.05 18.83 21.65
CA THR A 150 11.57 20.05 21.07
C THR A 150 10.47 21.07 20.78
N ALA A 151 10.84 22.34 20.59
CA ALA A 151 9.91 23.37 20.11
C ALA A 151 9.37 23.03 18.69
N SER A 152 10.17 22.35 17.87
CA SER A 152 9.75 21.84 16.55
C SER A 152 8.65 20.79 16.65
N ASP A 153 8.72 19.89 17.64
CA ASP A 153 7.69 18.85 17.83
C ASP A 153 6.38 19.46 18.31
N ARG A 154 6.44 20.39 19.26
CA ARG A 154 5.26 21.13 19.73
C ARG A 154 4.61 21.94 18.61
N GLY A 155 5.41 22.65 17.81
CA GLY A 155 4.93 23.41 16.65
C GLY A 155 4.30 22.51 15.57
N TRP A 156 4.86 21.32 15.35
CA TRP A 156 4.27 20.33 14.45
C TRP A 156 2.92 19.81 14.97
N CYS A 157 2.83 19.45 16.26
CA CYS A 157 1.58 19.03 16.87
C CYS A 157 0.51 20.11 16.77
N ALA A 158 0.83 21.36 17.13
CA ALA A 158 -0.09 22.48 17.02
C ALA A 158 -0.62 22.66 15.59
N LYS A 159 0.26 22.54 14.60
CA LYS A 159 -0.11 22.60 13.18
C LYS A 159 -1.01 21.41 12.76
N MET A 160 -0.79 20.20 13.29
CA MET A 160 -1.65 19.05 12.99
C MET A 160 -3.02 19.21 13.62
N LEU A 161 -3.09 19.63 14.88
CA LEU A 161 -4.35 19.93 15.56
C LEU A 161 -5.16 21.01 14.82
N ASP A 162 -4.51 22.08 14.36
CA ASP A 162 -5.14 23.15 13.59
C ASP A 162 -5.65 22.67 12.22
N ARG A 163 -4.84 21.90 11.47
CA ARG A 163 -5.13 21.57 10.07
C ARG A 163 -5.88 20.26 9.87
N GLN A 164 -5.64 19.28 10.74
CA GLN A 164 -6.18 17.93 10.62
C GLN A 164 -7.04 17.50 11.81
N GLY A 165 -7.14 18.34 12.86
CA GLY A 165 -8.03 18.16 13.99
C GLY A 165 -7.49 17.24 15.08
N SER A 166 -6.50 16.39 14.81
CA SER A 166 -5.95 15.46 15.80
C SER A 166 -4.51 15.05 15.47
N VAL A 167 -3.90 14.32 16.42
CA VAL A 167 -2.63 13.62 16.26
C VAL A 167 -2.81 12.20 16.78
N MET A 168 -2.41 11.19 15.99
CA MET A 168 -2.35 9.82 16.47
C MET A 168 -1.08 9.63 17.29
N VAL A 169 -1.21 9.08 18.49
CA VAL A 169 -0.08 8.76 19.38
C VAL A 169 -0.03 7.25 19.56
N GLU A 170 1.12 6.64 19.33
CA GLU A 170 1.32 5.19 19.46
C GLU A 170 2.56 4.91 20.29
N ARG A 171 2.52 3.85 21.11
CA ARG A 171 3.73 3.33 21.76
C ARG A 171 4.67 2.79 20.68
N ARG A 172 5.91 3.32 20.65
CA ARG A 172 6.90 2.92 19.67
C ARG A 172 7.40 1.51 19.97
N GLN A 173 7.46 0.69 18.92
CA GLN A 173 8.01 -0.65 18.95
C GLN A 173 9.27 -0.74 18.07
N LYS A 174 10.12 -1.70 18.34
CA LYS A 174 11.18 -2.11 17.44
C LYS A 174 10.59 -3.12 16.45
N VAL A 175 10.77 -2.85 15.17
CA VAL A 175 10.18 -3.64 14.07
C VAL A 175 11.23 -4.63 13.55
N ALA A 176 10.86 -5.92 13.53
CA ALA A 176 11.66 -6.98 12.91
C ALA A 176 11.29 -7.18 11.44
N LEU A 177 10.00 -7.10 11.10
CA LEU A 177 9.52 -7.32 9.74
C LEU A 177 8.25 -6.50 9.45
N ASP A 178 8.31 -5.66 8.42
CA ASP A 178 7.15 -4.96 7.88
C ASP A 178 6.46 -5.79 6.79
N PHE A 179 5.14 -5.91 6.86
CA PHE A 179 4.34 -6.56 5.81
C PHE A 179 2.95 -5.93 5.71
N SER A 180 2.23 -6.26 4.65
CA SER A 180 0.86 -5.78 4.46
C SER A 180 -0.05 -6.85 3.87
N LEU A 181 -1.34 -6.74 4.19
CA LEU A 181 -2.42 -7.46 3.53
C LEU A 181 -2.93 -6.62 2.38
N GLN A 182 -3.13 -7.24 1.22
CA GLN A 182 -3.67 -6.59 0.04
C GLN A 182 -5.09 -7.08 -0.21
N PHE A 183 -6.01 -6.14 -0.35
CA PHE A 183 -7.41 -6.42 -0.63
C PHE A 183 -7.91 -5.59 -1.80
N ARG A 184 -9.02 -6.03 -2.39
CA ARG A 184 -9.76 -5.26 -3.38
C ARG A 184 -11.24 -5.27 -3.02
N MET A 185 -11.81 -4.10 -2.77
CA MET A 185 -13.24 -3.90 -2.56
C MET A 185 -13.93 -3.78 -3.91
N THR A 186 -14.84 -4.68 -4.18
CA THR A 186 -15.73 -4.65 -5.36
C THR A 186 -17.06 -3.97 -5.00
N ALA A 187 -18.06 -4.05 -5.87
CA ALA A 187 -19.39 -3.52 -5.59
C ALA A 187 -20.13 -4.33 -4.52
N ASP A 188 -19.83 -5.61 -4.39
CA ASP A 188 -20.60 -6.60 -3.65
C ASP A 188 -19.80 -7.37 -2.58
N ARG A 189 -18.46 -7.32 -2.61
CA ARG A 189 -17.63 -8.08 -1.67
C ARG A 189 -16.19 -7.56 -1.58
N LEU A 190 -15.49 -7.98 -0.53
CA LEU A 190 -14.05 -7.83 -0.37
C LEU A 190 -13.32 -9.08 -0.89
N LEU A 191 -12.24 -8.87 -1.64
CA LEU A 191 -11.37 -9.93 -2.12
C LEU A 191 -9.98 -9.77 -1.47
N PHE A 192 -9.45 -10.87 -0.92
CA PHE A 192 -8.06 -10.92 -0.48
C PHE A 192 -7.17 -11.23 -1.69
N GLU A 193 -6.24 -10.31 -2.01
CA GLU A 193 -5.34 -10.43 -3.16
C GLU A 193 -3.96 -10.99 -2.76
N GLY A 194 -3.57 -10.87 -1.49
CA GLY A 194 -2.34 -11.50 -1.01
C GLY A 194 -1.61 -10.74 0.08
N PHE A 195 -0.44 -11.27 0.42
CA PHE A 195 0.52 -10.68 1.33
C PHE A 195 1.60 -9.93 0.56
N ALA A 196 2.19 -8.89 1.15
CA ALA A 196 3.37 -8.23 0.62
C ALA A 196 4.33 -7.91 1.77
N ILE A 197 5.59 -8.36 1.68
CA ILE A 197 6.66 -7.94 2.59
C ILE A 197 7.34 -6.73 1.98
N PHE A 198 7.58 -5.70 2.80
CA PHE A 198 8.26 -4.50 2.35
C PHE A 198 9.36 -4.08 3.30
N GLU A 199 10.30 -3.30 2.78
CA GLU A 199 11.40 -2.71 3.53
C GLU A 199 11.20 -1.22 3.65
N THR A 200 11.54 -0.68 4.82
CA THR A 200 11.56 0.77 5.06
C THR A 200 12.96 1.24 5.39
N GLN A 201 13.29 2.48 5.01
CA GLN A 201 14.51 3.16 5.42
C GLN A 201 14.12 4.48 6.09
N GLY A 202 14.33 4.57 7.40
CA GLY A 202 13.96 5.75 8.18
C GLY A 202 12.46 6.10 8.14
N CYS A 203 11.58 5.11 8.11
CA CYS A 203 10.12 5.19 7.92
C CYS A 203 9.68 5.46 6.47
N ALA A 204 10.56 5.64 5.51
CA ALA A 204 10.22 5.76 4.10
C ALA A 204 10.22 4.38 3.43
N TYR A 205 9.23 4.14 2.55
CA TYR A 205 9.19 2.93 1.73
C TYR A 205 10.44 2.83 0.83
N ASN A 206 11.03 1.64 0.74
CA ASN A 206 12.23 1.36 -0.04
C ASN A 206 12.02 0.24 -1.07
N ALA A 207 11.48 -0.91 -0.65
CA ALA A 207 11.37 -2.09 -1.52
C ALA A 207 10.21 -3.01 -1.12
N ASN A 208 9.74 -3.85 -2.07
CA ASN A 208 8.94 -5.04 -1.81
C ASN A 208 9.67 -6.30 -2.24
N LEU A 209 9.50 -7.37 -1.49
CA LEU A 209 9.86 -8.72 -1.90
C LEU A 209 8.87 -9.20 -2.98
N LEU A 210 9.38 -9.75 -4.09
CA LEU A 210 8.57 -10.39 -5.13
C LEU A 210 8.53 -11.91 -4.84
N ALA A 211 7.40 -12.37 -4.31
CA ALA A 211 7.24 -13.75 -3.89
C ALA A 211 5.77 -14.22 -3.95
N SER A 212 5.57 -15.53 -4.03
CA SER A 212 4.24 -16.14 -3.92
C SER A 212 3.64 -15.90 -2.53
N ASN A 213 2.31 -15.95 -2.44
CA ASN A 213 1.62 -15.89 -1.14
C ASN A 213 2.06 -17.01 -0.19
N GLY A 214 2.33 -18.21 -0.74
CA GLY A 214 2.81 -19.35 0.06
C GLY A 214 4.21 -19.09 0.62
N HIS A 215 5.13 -18.55 -0.18
CA HIS A 215 6.47 -18.20 0.26
C HIS A 215 6.43 -17.11 1.34
N ILE A 216 5.68 -16.03 1.11
CA ILE A 216 5.55 -14.93 2.08
C ILE A 216 4.96 -15.46 3.39
N LEU A 217 3.89 -16.26 3.34
CA LEU A 217 3.28 -16.85 4.55
C LEU A 217 4.28 -17.74 5.30
N GLY A 218 5.12 -18.49 4.56
CA GLY A 218 6.22 -19.27 5.15
C GLY A 218 7.23 -18.37 5.90
N LEU A 219 7.60 -17.21 5.36
CA LEU A 219 8.47 -16.24 6.05
C LEU A 219 7.81 -15.64 7.29
N LEU A 220 6.53 -15.29 7.20
CA LEU A 220 5.76 -14.75 8.33
C LEU A 220 5.61 -15.80 9.45
N SER A 221 5.52 -17.08 9.10
CA SER A 221 5.38 -18.18 10.07
C SER A 221 6.60 -18.40 10.97
N ALA A 222 7.74 -17.76 10.64
CA ALA A 222 8.89 -17.72 11.53
C ALA A 222 8.67 -16.84 12.79
N TYR A 223 7.66 -15.98 12.77
CA TYR A 223 7.34 -15.04 13.87
C TYR A 223 6.10 -15.46 14.66
N SER A 224 5.10 -16.05 14.01
CA SER A 224 3.83 -16.47 14.63
C SER A 224 3.24 -17.67 13.91
N GLU A 225 2.40 -18.46 14.59
CA GLU A 225 1.77 -19.61 13.94
C GLU A 225 0.92 -19.17 12.74
N THR A 226 1.01 -19.92 11.65
CA THR A 226 0.26 -19.64 10.41
C THR A 226 -1.24 -19.45 10.66
N LYS A 227 -1.84 -20.26 11.56
CA LYS A 227 -3.27 -20.15 11.90
C LYS A 227 -3.62 -18.78 12.50
N ASP A 228 -2.72 -18.20 13.31
CA ASP A 228 -2.94 -16.92 13.97
C ASP A 228 -2.80 -15.75 12.99
N ILE A 229 -1.83 -15.84 12.08
CA ILE A 229 -1.67 -14.87 10.97
C ILE A 229 -2.93 -14.86 10.08
N LEU A 230 -3.42 -16.06 9.71
CA LEU A 230 -4.62 -16.19 8.88
C LEU A 230 -5.87 -15.71 9.62
N ARG A 231 -5.99 -15.99 10.92
CA ARG A 231 -7.09 -15.47 11.73
C ARG A 231 -7.10 -13.95 11.79
N VAL A 232 -5.95 -13.32 11.99
CA VAL A 232 -5.84 -11.84 11.95
C VAL A 232 -6.22 -11.30 10.57
N ARG A 233 -5.75 -11.92 9.48
CA ARG A 233 -6.14 -11.56 8.12
C ARG A 233 -7.66 -11.58 7.94
N ASP A 234 -8.32 -12.64 8.40
CA ASP A 234 -9.77 -12.83 8.22
C ASP A 234 -10.55 -11.78 9.04
N LEU A 235 -10.15 -11.49 10.26
CA LEU A 235 -10.77 -10.45 11.09
C LEU A 235 -10.56 -9.04 10.53
N VAL A 236 -9.39 -8.76 9.97
CA VAL A 236 -9.16 -7.50 9.23
C VAL A 236 -10.08 -7.42 8.03
N GLY A 237 -10.23 -8.52 7.27
CA GLY A 237 -11.17 -8.60 6.15
C GLY A 237 -12.61 -8.34 6.58
N GLU A 238 -13.09 -8.97 7.65
CA GLU A 238 -14.43 -8.74 8.21
C GLU A 238 -14.67 -7.29 8.60
N TYR A 239 -13.69 -6.65 9.26
CA TYR A 239 -13.77 -5.22 9.60
C TYR A 239 -13.85 -4.36 8.34
N LEU A 240 -12.96 -4.59 7.35
CA LEU A 240 -12.94 -3.82 6.11
C LEU A 240 -14.26 -3.99 5.34
N GLU A 241 -14.81 -5.19 5.26
CA GLU A 241 -16.08 -5.43 4.60
C GLU A 241 -17.21 -4.67 5.31
N THR A 242 -17.27 -4.72 6.64
CA THR A 242 -18.27 -4.01 7.43
C THR A 242 -18.16 -2.48 7.29
N ALA A 243 -16.96 -1.92 7.31
CA ALA A 243 -16.75 -0.48 7.36
C ALA A 243 -16.69 0.20 5.98
N PHE A 244 -16.32 -0.54 4.91
CA PHE A 244 -16.02 0.02 3.59
C PHE A 244 -16.98 -0.43 2.48
N LEU A 245 -17.67 -1.60 2.61
CA LEU A 245 -18.59 -2.08 1.57
C LEU A 245 -19.73 -1.07 1.34
N GLY A 246 -20.02 -0.80 0.07
CA GLY A 246 -20.99 0.21 -0.33
C GLY A 246 -20.52 1.67 -0.22
N ARG A 247 -19.35 1.92 0.39
CA ARG A 247 -18.77 3.25 0.59
C ARG A 247 -17.52 3.47 -0.27
N TYR A 248 -16.73 2.43 -0.51
CA TYR A 248 -15.50 2.47 -1.27
C TYR A 248 -15.43 1.32 -2.27
N ARG A 249 -14.79 1.55 -3.41
CA ARG A 249 -14.40 0.55 -4.41
C ARG A 249 -12.97 0.80 -4.83
N GLY A 250 -12.17 -0.26 -4.87
CA GLY A 250 -10.76 -0.18 -5.26
C GLY A 250 -9.85 -0.98 -4.35
N VAL A 251 -8.57 -0.71 -4.45
CA VAL A 251 -7.52 -1.39 -3.70
C VAL A 251 -7.43 -0.87 -2.26
N LEU A 252 -7.24 -1.78 -1.33
CA LEU A 252 -6.95 -1.50 0.09
C LEU A 252 -5.67 -2.24 0.49
N GLY A 253 -4.71 -1.53 1.06
CA GLY A 253 -3.54 -2.12 1.70
C GLY A 253 -3.60 -1.92 3.20
N VAL A 254 -3.38 -2.97 3.99
CA VAL A 254 -3.36 -2.88 5.45
C VAL A 254 -1.97 -3.21 5.96
N ASP A 255 -1.25 -2.20 6.44
CA ASP A 255 0.11 -2.35 6.93
C ASP A 255 0.12 -2.93 8.34
N MET A 256 1.06 -3.83 8.57
CA MET A 256 1.30 -4.56 9.81
C MET A 256 2.79 -4.74 10.02
N PHE A 257 3.20 -5.12 11.21
CA PHE A 257 4.57 -5.55 11.45
C PHE A 257 4.66 -6.67 12.50
N PHE A 258 5.77 -7.38 12.50
CA PHE A 258 6.24 -8.15 13.66
C PHE A 258 7.28 -7.32 14.42
N SER A 259 7.14 -7.26 15.76
CA SER A 259 8.16 -6.66 16.61
C SER A 259 9.40 -7.57 16.73
N GLU A 260 10.53 -7.02 17.22
CA GLU A 260 11.73 -7.84 17.55
C GLU A 260 11.44 -8.94 18.59
N GLU A 261 10.36 -8.80 19.35
CA GLU A 261 9.88 -9.80 20.31
C GLU A 261 9.00 -10.89 19.65
N GLY A 262 8.80 -10.84 18.33
CA GLY A 262 7.96 -11.78 17.58
C GLY A 262 6.45 -11.52 17.69
N LEU A 263 6.02 -10.38 18.25
CA LEU A 263 4.61 -10.05 18.41
C LEU A 263 4.05 -9.36 17.16
N LEU A 264 2.85 -9.74 16.73
CA LEU A 264 2.15 -9.18 15.59
C LEU A 264 1.39 -7.89 15.98
N ALA A 265 1.74 -6.75 15.37
CA ALA A 265 0.96 -5.52 15.43
C ALA A 265 -0.04 -5.47 14.25
N PRO A 266 -1.32 -5.76 14.47
CA PRO A 266 -2.30 -5.73 13.40
C PRO A 266 -2.73 -4.30 13.09
N CYS A 267 -2.91 -4.01 11.79
CA CYS A 267 -3.53 -2.81 11.28
C CYS A 267 -2.95 -1.50 11.84
N ILE A 268 -1.72 -1.16 11.44
CA ILE A 268 -1.07 0.12 11.80
C ILE A 268 -1.42 1.26 10.85
N GLU A 269 -1.85 0.93 9.63
CA GLU A 269 -2.30 1.87 8.60
C GLU A 269 -3.21 1.16 7.58
N ILE A 270 -4.26 1.85 7.11
CA ILE A 270 -5.08 1.42 5.98
C ILE A 270 -4.83 2.37 4.82
N ASN A 271 -4.27 1.87 3.74
CA ASN A 271 -4.05 2.59 2.49
C ASN A 271 -5.28 2.45 1.59
N VAL A 272 -6.13 3.50 1.51
CA VAL A 272 -7.39 3.51 0.74
C VAL A 272 -7.10 4.00 -0.69
N ARG A 273 -6.24 3.29 -1.39
CA ARG A 273 -5.72 3.59 -2.73
C ARG A 273 -4.89 2.44 -3.26
N ASN A 274 -4.50 2.51 -4.53
CA ASN A 274 -3.42 1.68 -5.02
C ASN A 274 -2.14 1.92 -4.20
N ASN A 275 -1.33 0.88 -4.03
CA ASN A 275 -0.14 0.93 -3.20
C ASN A 275 0.93 -0.03 -3.74
N MET A 276 2.17 0.14 -3.30
CA MET A 276 3.30 -0.64 -3.81
C MET A 276 3.22 -2.13 -3.45
N GLY A 277 2.51 -2.48 -2.37
CA GLY A 277 2.24 -3.88 -2.02
C GLY A 277 1.36 -4.57 -3.07
N MET A 278 0.27 -3.93 -3.53
CA MET A 278 -0.55 -4.47 -4.61
C MET A 278 0.23 -4.53 -5.93
N VAL A 279 0.99 -3.48 -6.26
CA VAL A 279 1.85 -3.49 -7.47
C VAL A 279 2.82 -4.66 -7.43
N SER A 280 3.49 -4.89 -6.30
CA SER A 280 4.43 -6.02 -6.19
C SER A 280 3.76 -7.38 -6.40
N ARG A 281 2.51 -7.55 -5.94
CA ARG A 281 1.71 -8.77 -6.20
C ARG A 281 1.45 -8.95 -7.71
N LEU A 282 0.95 -7.90 -8.36
CA LEU A 282 0.63 -7.95 -9.80
C LEU A 282 1.88 -8.14 -10.67
N VAL A 283 2.99 -7.53 -10.29
CA VAL A 283 4.31 -7.74 -10.94
C VAL A 283 4.75 -9.19 -10.77
N TYR A 284 4.68 -9.74 -9.56
CA TYR A 284 5.02 -11.13 -9.30
C TYR A 284 4.17 -12.09 -10.14
N ASP A 285 2.85 -11.92 -10.13
CA ASP A 285 1.91 -12.79 -10.82
C ASP A 285 2.14 -12.77 -12.35
N ARG A 286 2.46 -11.59 -12.91
CA ARG A 286 2.83 -11.46 -14.32
C ARG A 286 4.14 -12.20 -14.65
N LEU A 287 5.19 -11.96 -13.87
CA LEU A 287 6.48 -12.64 -14.07
C LEU A 287 6.36 -14.16 -13.93
N ALA A 288 5.62 -14.64 -12.94
CA ALA A 288 5.38 -16.07 -12.74
C ALA A 288 4.60 -16.69 -13.92
N SER A 289 3.62 -15.98 -14.48
CA SER A 289 2.85 -16.44 -15.65
C SER A 289 3.69 -16.47 -16.93
N GLU A 290 4.51 -15.46 -17.17
CA GLU A 290 5.42 -15.41 -18.32
C GLU A 290 6.45 -16.56 -18.26
N TYR A 291 6.96 -16.86 -17.07
CA TYR A 291 7.92 -17.95 -16.87
C TYR A 291 7.30 -19.33 -17.12
N THR A 292 6.06 -19.56 -16.64
CA THR A 292 5.35 -20.82 -16.89
C THR A 292 4.85 -20.96 -18.32
N GLY A 293 4.46 -19.87 -18.99
CA GLY A 293 4.00 -19.84 -20.39
C GLY A 293 5.11 -20.12 -21.41
N GLY A 294 6.35 -19.71 -21.11
CA GLY A 294 7.51 -19.99 -21.98
C GLY A 294 7.88 -21.47 -22.09
N PHE A 295 7.47 -22.31 -21.12
CA PHE A 295 7.72 -23.75 -21.16
C PHE A 295 6.73 -24.53 -22.07
N CYS A 296 5.56 -23.93 -22.36
CA CYS A 296 4.54 -24.60 -23.20
C CYS A 296 4.79 -24.45 -24.73
N THR A 297 5.68 -23.54 -25.16
CA THR A 297 5.92 -23.28 -26.58
C THR A 297 7.12 -24.05 -27.17
N GLY A 298 7.80 -24.86 -26.36
CA GLY A 298 9.02 -25.58 -26.77
C GLY A 298 8.86 -27.05 -27.19
N ALA A 299 7.64 -27.62 -27.18
CA ALA A 299 7.42 -29.03 -27.49
C ALA A 299 6.13 -29.27 -28.30
N SER A 300 6.08 -28.85 -29.58
CA SER A 300 5.28 -29.54 -30.61
C SER A 300 5.81 -29.22 -32.00
N GLY A 301 6.76 -30.03 -32.46
CA GLY A 301 6.99 -30.21 -33.84
C GLY A 301 5.92 -31.12 -34.44
N ALA A 302 5.32 -30.61 -35.55
CA ALA A 302 4.64 -31.35 -36.64
C ALA A 302 3.30 -32.07 -36.31
N SER A 303 2.15 -31.52 -36.74
CA SER A 303 1.47 -31.96 -37.98
C SER A 303 0.04 -31.42 -38.07
N GLY A 304 -0.27 -30.72 -39.11
CA GLY A 304 -1.43 -30.87 -40.00
C GLY A 304 -2.81 -30.38 -39.57
N ALA A 305 -3.30 -29.39 -40.34
CA ALA A 305 -4.64 -29.25 -40.90
C ALA A 305 -5.71 -28.45 -40.14
N SER A 306 -5.99 -27.27 -40.66
CA SER A 306 -7.27 -26.67 -41.07
C SER A 306 -8.43 -26.51 -40.04
N GLY A 307 -8.90 -25.26 -39.90
CA GLY A 307 -10.32 -24.96 -39.83
C GLY A 307 -10.81 -23.97 -38.78
N ALA A 308 -11.14 -22.76 -39.27
CA ALA A 308 -12.27 -21.92 -38.91
C ALA A 308 -12.39 -21.24 -37.53
N SER A 309 -12.23 -19.90 -37.58
CA SER A 309 -13.10 -18.84 -37.06
C SER A 309 -13.80 -18.98 -35.70
N GLY A 310 -13.53 -18.03 -34.80
CA GLY A 310 -14.39 -17.72 -33.67
C GLY A 310 -13.74 -16.72 -32.70
N ALA A 311 -14.09 -15.43 -32.87
CA ALA A 311 -13.78 -14.39 -31.91
C ALA A 311 -14.52 -14.65 -30.59
N GLY A 312 -13.80 -14.61 -29.48
CA GLY A 312 -14.40 -14.64 -28.16
C GLY A 312 -13.37 -14.27 -27.11
N ALA A 313 -13.36 -13.00 -26.74
CA ALA A 313 -12.60 -12.51 -25.61
C ALA A 313 -13.16 -13.15 -24.32
N SER A 314 -12.46 -14.14 -23.78
CA SER A 314 -12.80 -14.72 -22.49
C SER A 314 -12.05 -13.96 -21.41
N VAL A 315 -12.80 -13.15 -20.67
CA VAL A 315 -12.42 -12.62 -19.37
C VAL A 315 -12.35 -13.82 -18.40
N CYS A 316 -11.16 -14.15 -17.92
CA CYS A 316 -10.98 -15.15 -16.88
C CYS A 316 -11.56 -14.65 -15.56
N ALA A 317 -12.81 -15.05 -15.29
CA ALA A 317 -13.43 -14.94 -13.99
C ALA A 317 -12.83 -16.01 -13.06
N GLY A 318 -12.58 -15.57 -11.84
CA GLY A 318 -12.38 -16.24 -10.58
C GLY A 318 -12.08 -17.74 -10.53
N THR A 319 -10.94 -18.07 -9.97
CA THR A 319 -10.73 -19.36 -9.33
C THR A 319 -10.37 -19.18 -7.86
N SER A 320 -11.41 -19.29 -7.02
CA SER A 320 -11.28 -19.69 -5.63
C SER A 320 -10.62 -21.06 -5.56
N GLY A 321 -9.55 -21.16 -4.76
CA GLY A 321 -9.06 -22.42 -4.25
C GLY A 321 -8.29 -23.31 -5.22
N ARG A 322 -7.01 -22.99 -5.43
CA ARG A 322 -5.99 -24.01 -5.72
C ARG A 322 -4.88 -23.92 -4.69
N SER A 323 -4.82 -24.96 -3.85
CA SER A 323 -3.65 -25.33 -3.07
C SER A 323 -2.42 -25.32 -3.99
N GLY A 324 -1.42 -24.48 -3.66
CA GLY A 324 -0.21 -24.35 -4.45
C GLY A 324 0.57 -25.66 -4.53
N ALA A 325 0.37 -26.37 -5.63
CA ALA A 325 1.31 -27.40 -6.06
C ALA A 325 2.40 -26.68 -6.86
N GLY A 326 3.63 -26.75 -6.33
CA GLY A 326 4.92 -26.54 -6.94
C GLY A 326 4.99 -25.70 -8.22
N LEU A 327 5.44 -24.44 -8.08
CA LEU A 327 6.07 -23.72 -9.19
C LEU A 327 7.27 -24.58 -9.67
N SER A 328 7.32 -24.84 -11.00
CA SER A 328 8.37 -25.62 -11.63
C SER A 328 9.76 -25.08 -11.25
N ALA A 329 10.70 -25.98 -11.03
CA ALA A 329 12.09 -25.69 -10.69
C ALA A 329 12.68 -24.63 -11.62
N GLY A 330 12.84 -23.38 -11.15
CA GLY A 330 13.50 -22.33 -11.91
C GLY A 330 13.04 -20.88 -11.70
N PHE A 331 11.79 -20.61 -11.28
CA PHE A 331 11.40 -19.22 -10.97
C PHE A 331 11.98 -18.80 -9.59
N PRO A 332 12.69 -17.65 -9.50
CA PRO A 332 13.36 -17.25 -8.25
C PRO A 332 12.38 -16.68 -7.23
N ASP A 333 11.46 -17.52 -6.71
CA ASP A 333 10.46 -17.12 -5.72
C ASP A 333 11.14 -16.59 -4.45
N GLY A 334 10.85 -15.34 -4.09
CA GLY A 334 11.42 -14.67 -2.92
C GLY A 334 12.88 -14.22 -3.07
N GLN A 335 13.47 -14.27 -4.27
CA GLN A 335 14.85 -13.81 -4.51
C GLN A 335 14.90 -12.41 -5.15
N LEU A 336 13.80 -11.94 -5.73
CA LEU A 336 13.73 -10.65 -6.41
C LEU A 336 13.10 -9.60 -5.51
N LYS A 337 13.58 -8.35 -5.65
CA LYS A 337 13.03 -7.18 -4.96
C LYS A 337 12.65 -6.10 -5.96
N MET A 338 11.45 -5.57 -5.82
CA MET A 338 11.02 -4.36 -6.50
C MET A 338 11.40 -3.16 -5.62
N ARG A 339 12.20 -2.23 -6.17
CA ARG A 339 12.68 -1.05 -5.44
C ARG A 339 12.19 0.24 -6.07
N VAL A 340 11.92 1.24 -5.22
CA VAL A 340 11.74 2.64 -5.64
C VAL A 340 13.05 3.37 -5.43
N LEU A 341 13.58 3.95 -6.50
CA LEU A 341 14.83 4.69 -6.50
C LEU A 341 14.55 6.18 -6.62
N ASN A 342 15.24 6.96 -5.80
CA ASN A 342 15.21 8.43 -5.80
C ASN A 342 16.65 8.94 -5.91
N ALA A 343 16.89 9.91 -6.77
CA ALA A 343 18.20 10.46 -6.99
C ALA A 343 18.18 11.99 -7.05
N SER A 344 19.32 12.62 -6.78
CA SER A 344 19.49 14.07 -6.88
C SER A 344 19.91 14.50 -8.29
N SER A 345 20.33 13.57 -9.13
CA SER A 345 20.66 13.79 -10.54
C SER A 345 20.35 12.57 -11.40
N PRO A 346 20.13 12.72 -12.72
CA PRO A 346 19.95 11.63 -13.64
C PRO A 346 21.13 10.65 -13.68
N GLU A 347 22.36 11.13 -13.48
CA GLU A 347 23.57 10.29 -13.43
C GLU A 347 23.57 9.40 -12.20
N GLN A 348 23.19 9.94 -11.04
CA GLN A 348 23.03 9.17 -9.82
C GLN A 348 21.96 8.10 -9.99
N LEU A 349 20.84 8.41 -10.65
CA LEU A 349 19.79 7.43 -10.91
C LEU A 349 20.30 6.31 -11.80
N ARG A 350 20.99 6.63 -12.91
CA ARG A 350 21.59 5.62 -13.82
C ARG A 350 22.57 4.73 -13.07
N SER A 351 23.40 5.29 -12.20
CA SER A 351 24.30 4.50 -11.34
C SER A 351 23.54 3.57 -10.39
N SER A 352 22.46 4.05 -9.79
CA SER A 352 21.61 3.23 -8.90
C SER A 352 20.84 2.12 -9.63
N LEU A 353 20.58 2.29 -10.95
CA LEU A 353 19.96 1.28 -11.79
C LEU A 353 20.97 0.20 -12.29
N ALA A 354 22.26 0.40 -12.06
CA ALA A 354 23.26 -0.59 -12.39
C ALA A 354 22.99 -1.90 -11.61
N GLY A 355 22.79 -3.01 -12.36
CA GLY A 355 22.40 -4.29 -11.78
C GLY A 355 20.88 -4.55 -11.68
N ALA A 356 20.04 -3.59 -12.05
CA ALA A 356 18.61 -3.85 -12.20
C ALA A 356 18.36 -4.87 -13.33
N ARG A 357 17.53 -5.87 -13.06
CA ARG A 357 17.09 -6.86 -14.07
C ARG A 357 16.07 -6.27 -15.03
N THR A 358 15.17 -5.43 -14.50
CA THR A 358 14.09 -4.81 -15.28
C THR A 358 13.74 -3.45 -14.65
N ILE A 359 13.54 -2.43 -15.50
CA ILE A 359 13.00 -1.13 -15.09
C ILE A 359 11.52 -1.14 -15.43
N LEU A 360 10.66 -1.05 -14.40
CA LEU A 360 9.20 -1.05 -14.56
C LEU A 360 8.67 0.35 -14.90
N ALA A 361 9.28 1.37 -14.34
CA ALA A 361 8.90 2.77 -14.58
C ALA A 361 10.07 3.71 -14.29
N GLY A 362 10.13 4.86 -14.94
CA GLY A 362 11.20 5.86 -14.77
C GLY A 362 12.47 5.49 -15.55
N GLY A 363 13.61 6.06 -15.12
CA GLY A 363 14.92 5.76 -15.72
C GLY A 363 15.18 6.42 -17.08
N GLY A 364 14.33 7.34 -17.53
CA GLY A 364 14.57 8.17 -18.73
C GLY A 364 15.79 9.09 -18.56
N PRO A 365 16.24 9.79 -19.63
CA PRO A 365 17.48 10.58 -19.60
C PRO A 365 17.48 11.70 -18.54
N ASP A 366 16.32 12.30 -18.26
CA ASP A 366 16.16 13.39 -17.32
C ASP A 366 15.41 12.98 -16.04
N ALA A 367 15.11 11.68 -15.87
CA ALA A 367 14.37 11.19 -14.70
C ALA A 367 15.24 11.24 -13.44
N LEU A 368 14.58 11.54 -12.32
CA LEU A 368 15.17 11.51 -10.97
C LEU A 368 14.66 10.31 -10.16
N HIS A 369 13.68 9.58 -10.71
CA HIS A 369 13.02 8.47 -10.02
C HIS A 369 12.85 7.27 -10.94
N ALA A 370 12.87 6.07 -10.36
CA ALA A 370 12.57 4.83 -11.07
C ALA A 370 11.97 3.79 -10.12
N VAL A 371 11.25 2.84 -10.72
CA VAL A 371 10.84 1.58 -10.07
C VAL A 371 11.48 0.45 -10.86
N ALA A 372 12.27 -0.38 -10.20
CA ALA A 372 13.04 -1.44 -10.87
C ALA A 372 13.09 -2.74 -10.04
N ILE A 373 13.35 -3.85 -10.72
CA ILE A 373 13.51 -5.18 -10.12
C ILE A 373 15.01 -5.49 -10.06
N PHE A 374 15.46 -5.96 -8.90
CA PHE A 374 16.82 -6.38 -8.61
C PHE A 374 16.87 -7.84 -8.19
#